data_d79989c44781db42b3af6fe18aefe6ce
#
_entry.id   d79989c44781db42b3af6fe18aefe6ce
#
_cell.length_a   1.000
_cell.length_b   1.000
_cell.length_c   1.000
_cell.angle_alpha   90.00
_cell.angle_beta   90.00
_cell.angle_gamma   90.00
#
_symmetry.space_group_name_H-M   'P 1'
#
loop_
_entity.id
_entity.type
_entity.pdbx_description
1 polymer ?
#
loop_
_entity_poly.entity_id
_entity_poly.type
_entity_poly.pdbx_seq_one_letter_code
_entity_poly.pdbx_strand_id
1 'polypeptide(L)'
;MLPELLIHCGLHKTGTTALQDFLFANVDVLADQGIRYPRAGIPSAHGLTGHHNLAWWLGRDRRYMSDVGDFDTLFAEISGSGDRIVLLSSEDFENSLLHPPRWTGVLARAAGLGFTVRFLVYTRNVADHLESVYVQKLRSGFCDEYSQVARTVVETGNLR
;
A
#
# COMPACT_ATOMS: atom_id res chain seq x y z
N MET A 1 8.31 -17.49 17.63
CA MET A 1 7.21 -16.64 17.13
C MET A 1 7.21 -16.82 15.63
N LEU A 2 6.04 -17.01 15.00
CA LEU A 2 5.98 -17.13 13.53
C LEU A 2 6.34 -15.78 12.90
N PRO A 3 6.99 -15.79 11.72
CA PRO A 3 7.27 -14.55 10.99
C PRO A 3 5.96 -13.86 10.58
N GLU A 4 6.01 -12.54 10.47
CA GLU A 4 4.84 -11.71 10.17
C GLU A 4 4.97 -11.04 8.81
N LEU A 5 3.93 -11.13 7.99
CA LEU A 5 3.77 -10.30 6.80
C LEU A 5 2.83 -9.14 7.16
N LEU A 6 3.41 -7.97 7.42
CA LEU A 6 2.71 -6.76 7.77
C LEU A 6 2.41 -5.93 6.52
N ILE A 7 1.14 -5.74 6.20
CA ILE A 7 0.70 -5.01 5.02
C ILE A 7 0.10 -3.67 5.44
N HIS A 8 0.85 -2.59 5.24
CA HIS A 8 0.36 -1.25 5.46
C HIS A 8 -0.49 -0.80 4.28
N CYS A 9 -1.79 -0.67 4.54
CA CYS A 9 -2.83 -0.22 3.62
C CYS A 9 -3.31 1.17 4.07
N GLY A 10 -2.47 2.20 3.97
CA GLY A 10 -2.91 3.54 4.34
C GLY A 10 -4.07 4.00 3.44
N LEU A 11 -5.02 4.73 4.00
CA LEU A 11 -5.90 5.51 3.15
C LEU A 11 -5.07 6.58 2.43
N HIS A 12 -5.47 6.94 1.20
CA HIS A 12 -4.87 8.08 0.53
C HIS A 12 -4.90 9.30 1.45
N LYS A 13 -3.85 10.15 1.41
CA LYS A 13 -3.76 11.38 2.22
C LYS A 13 -3.58 11.19 3.74
N THR A 14 -3.00 10.08 4.16
CA THR A 14 -2.65 9.81 5.56
C THR A 14 -1.14 9.88 5.84
N GLY A 15 -0.34 10.44 4.91
CA GLY A 15 1.12 10.58 5.09
C GLY A 15 1.92 9.36 4.64
N THR A 16 1.32 8.46 3.86
CA THR A 16 1.93 7.20 3.40
C THR A 16 3.25 7.41 2.65
N THR A 17 3.35 8.44 1.82
CA THR A 17 4.57 8.75 1.06
C THR A 17 5.78 8.97 1.99
N ALA A 18 5.63 9.79 3.03
CA ALA A 18 6.73 10.05 3.97
C ALA A 18 7.17 8.78 4.71
N LEU A 19 6.22 7.89 5.08
CA LEU A 19 6.52 6.60 5.66
C LEU A 19 7.26 5.70 4.66
N GLN A 20 6.80 5.62 3.42
CA GLN A 20 7.42 4.81 2.37
C GLN A 20 8.84 5.27 2.07
N ASP A 21 9.06 6.59 1.95
CA ASP A 21 10.39 7.19 1.74
C ASP A 21 11.33 6.86 2.89
N PHE A 22 10.84 6.97 4.14
CA PHE A 22 11.60 6.61 5.32
C PHE A 22 11.97 5.12 5.32
N LEU A 23 11.02 4.22 5.06
CA LEU A 23 11.26 2.78 5.03
C LEU A 23 12.26 2.40 3.93
N PHE A 24 12.10 2.97 2.74
CA PHE A 24 12.97 2.70 1.60
C PHE A 24 14.40 3.21 1.81
N ALA A 25 14.56 4.37 2.44
CA ALA A 25 15.86 4.95 2.74
C ALA A 25 16.62 4.22 3.87
N ASN A 26 15.90 3.45 4.71
CA ASN A 26 16.47 2.82 5.90
C ASN A 26 16.42 1.28 5.86
N VAL A 27 16.40 0.67 4.67
CA VAL A 27 16.26 -0.79 4.50
C VAL A 27 17.33 -1.59 5.26
N ASP A 28 18.57 -1.11 5.30
CA ASP A 28 19.69 -1.80 6.00
C ASP A 28 19.49 -1.74 7.52
N VAL A 29 19.11 -0.57 8.05
CA VAL A 29 18.81 -0.40 9.48
C VAL A 29 17.62 -1.24 9.92
N LEU A 30 16.60 -1.35 9.08
CA LEU A 30 15.44 -2.21 9.32
C LEU A 30 15.83 -3.69 9.33
N ALA A 31 16.70 -4.10 8.39
CA ALA A 31 17.19 -5.48 8.31
C ALA A 31 17.95 -5.88 9.57
N ASP A 32 18.78 -5.00 10.13
CA ASP A 32 19.48 -5.22 11.41
C ASP A 32 18.51 -5.45 12.59
N GLN A 33 17.29 -4.96 12.47
CA GLN A 33 16.21 -5.18 13.46
C GLN A 33 15.29 -6.39 13.11
N GLY A 34 15.64 -7.18 12.10
CA GLY A 34 14.85 -8.30 11.63
C GLY A 34 13.56 -7.89 10.92
N ILE A 35 13.56 -6.70 10.31
CA ILE A 35 12.45 -6.15 9.53
C ILE A 35 12.91 -6.02 8.09
N ARG A 36 12.30 -6.76 7.18
CA ARG A 36 12.56 -6.65 5.75
C ARG A 36 11.55 -5.73 5.07
N TYR A 37 12.04 -4.77 4.32
CA TYR A 37 11.28 -3.99 3.36
C TYR A 37 11.68 -4.46 1.96
N PRO A 38 10.93 -5.40 1.33
CA PRO A 38 11.34 -6.08 0.10
C PRO A 38 11.47 -5.10 -1.08
N ARG A 39 12.28 -5.49 -2.05
CA ARG A 39 12.43 -4.72 -3.30
C ARG A 39 11.34 -5.07 -4.33
N ALA A 40 10.85 -6.31 -4.31
CA ALA A 40 9.80 -6.77 -5.22
C ALA A 40 8.55 -5.89 -5.12
N GLY A 41 8.09 -5.41 -6.26
CA GLY A 41 6.88 -4.59 -6.35
C GLY A 41 7.05 -3.10 -6.02
N ILE A 42 8.30 -2.62 -5.84
CA ILE A 42 8.60 -1.18 -5.69
C ILE A 42 9.05 -0.61 -7.02
N PRO A 43 8.29 0.30 -7.67
CA PRO A 43 8.68 0.93 -8.93
C PRO A 43 9.72 2.04 -8.71
N SER A 44 10.88 1.71 -8.15
CA SER A 44 11.90 2.68 -7.76
C SER A 44 12.50 3.46 -8.94
N ALA A 45 12.60 2.85 -10.11
CA ALA A 45 13.00 3.52 -11.35
C ALA A 45 12.05 4.68 -11.76
N HIS A 46 10.84 4.68 -11.24
CA HIS A 46 9.82 5.72 -11.45
C HIS A 46 9.70 6.68 -10.23
N GLY A 47 10.67 6.64 -9.31
CA GLY A 47 10.69 7.52 -8.14
C GLY A 47 9.68 7.14 -7.06
N LEU A 48 9.15 5.92 -7.06
CA LEU A 48 8.24 5.42 -6.05
C LEU A 48 8.98 4.54 -5.05
N THR A 49 8.60 4.64 -3.78
CA THR A 49 9.27 3.98 -2.65
C THR A 49 8.38 2.96 -1.95
N GLY A 50 7.10 2.89 -2.32
CA GLY A 50 6.11 1.94 -1.83
C GLY A 50 5.86 0.77 -2.78
N HIS A 51 5.23 -0.29 -2.29
CA HIS A 51 4.90 -1.51 -3.03
C HIS A 51 3.67 -1.35 -3.93
N HIS A 52 3.63 -0.24 -4.68
CA HIS A 52 2.49 0.10 -5.52
C HIS A 52 2.21 -0.94 -6.59
N ASN A 53 3.27 -1.54 -7.17
CA ASN A 53 3.12 -2.53 -8.21
C ASN A 53 2.40 -3.81 -7.74
N LEU A 54 2.62 -4.23 -6.48
CA LEU A 54 1.87 -5.33 -5.88
C LEU A 54 0.39 -4.99 -5.72
N ALA A 55 0.08 -3.78 -5.28
CA ALA A 55 -1.29 -3.30 -5.16
C ALA A 55 -1.98 -3.21 -6.53
N TRP A 56 -1.27 -2.71 -7.56
CA TRP A 56 -1.76 -2.65 -8.93
C TRP A 56 -2.00 -4.03 -9.53
N TRP A 57 -1.12 -4.98 -9.26
CA TRP A 57 -1.34 -6.37 -9.66
C TRP A 57 -2.62 -6.95 -9.04
N LEU A 58 -2.83 -6.75 -7.73
CA LEU A 58 -4.04 -7.18 -7.04
C LEU A 58 -5.30 -6.54 -7.61
N GLY A 59 -5.27 -5.24 -7.83
CA GLY A 59 -6.40 -4.46 -8.35
C GLY A 59 -6.66 -4.59 -9.84
N ARG A 60 -5.82 -5.33 -10.59
CA ARG A 60 -5.83 -5.36 -12.07
C ARG A 60 -5.71 -3.97 -12.68
N ASP A 61 -4.93 -3.12 -12.03
CA ASP A 61 -4.74 -1.74 -12.47
C ASP A 61 -3.85 -1.71 -13.73
N ARG A 62 -4.19 -0.83 -14.66
CA ARG A 62 -3.42 -0.61 -15.89
C ARG A 62 -1.99 -0.12 -15.67
N ARG A 63 -1.69 0.39 -14.46
CA ARG A 63 -0.35 0.85 -14.06
C ARG A 63 0.60 -0.29 -13.74
N TYR A 64 0.10 -1.54 -13.62
CA TYR A 64 0.94 -2.69 -13.32
C TYR A 64 2.06 -2.87 -14.35
N MET A 65 3.27 -3.08 -13.85
CA MET A 65 4.50 -3.27 -14.62
C MET A 65 5.09 -4.66 -14.31
N SER A 66 5.16 -5.53 -15.32
CA SER A 66 5.60 -6.92 -15.14
C SER A 66 7.09 -7.07 -14.79
N ASP A 67 7.93 -6.11 -15.16
CA ASP A 67 9.35 -6.05 -14.87
C ASP A 67 9.71 -5.59 -13.46
N VAL A 68 8.75 -4.99 -12.74
CA VAL A 68 8.92 -4.55 -11.34
C VAL A 68 8.64 -5.69 -10.35
N GLY A 69 8.03 -6.77 -10.80
CA GLY A 69 7.70 -7.94 -10.00
C GLY A 69 6.30 -7.89 -9.39
N ASP A 70 5.82 -9.08 -9.07
CA ASP A 70 4.52 -9.36 -8.48
C ASP A 70 4.66 -10.15 -7.16
N PHE A 71 3.60 -10.79 -6.69
CA PHE A 71 3.65 -11.61 -5.49
C PHE A 71 4.48 -12.88 -5.66
N ASP A 72 4.67 -13.39 -6.87
CA ASP A 72 5.57 -14.52 -7.10
C ASP A 72 7.02 -14.11 -6.85
N THR A 73 7.41 -12.95 -7.37
CA THR A 73 8.71 -12.34 -7.12
C THR A 73 8.91 -12.02 -5.65
N LEU A 74 7.90 -11.43 -4.99
CA LEU A 74 7.95 -11.14 -3.56
C LEU A 74 8.19 -12.41 -2.73
N PHE A 75 7.39 -13.45 -2.94
CA PHE A 75 7.52 -14.67 -2.15
C PHE A 75 8.84 -15.41 -2.42
N ALA A 76 9.39 -15.31 -3.62
CA ALA A 76 10.73 -15.80 -3.90
C ALA A 76 11.81 -15.02 -3.12
N GLU A 77 11.69 -13.67 -3.06
CA GLU A 77 12.62 -12.81 -2.33
C GLU A 77 12.62 -13.07 -0.82
N ILE A 78 11.45 -13.29 -0.22
CA ILE A 78 11.34 -13.44 1.25
C ILE A 78 11.39 -14.89 1.74
N SER A 79 11.34 -15.86 0.84
CA SER A 79 11.39 -17.29 1.20
C SER A 79 12.74 -17.64 1.83
N GLY A 80 12.70 -18.17 3.06
CA GLY A 80 13.90 -18.58 3.78
C GLY A 80 14.79 -17.43 4.30
N SER A 81 14.33 -16.19 4.24
CA SER A 81 15.12 -15.03 4.66
C SER A 81 15.41 -14.99 6.18
N GLY A 82 14.57 -15.65 6.99
CA GLY A 82 14.72 -15.63 8.44
C GLY A 82 14.26 -14.33 9.11
N ASP A 83 13.71 -13.38 8.35
CA ASP A 83 13.24 -12.12 8.89
C ASP A 83 12.02 -12.33 9.81
N ARG A 84 11.97 -11.58 10.90
CA ARG A 84 10.85 -11.61 11.85
C ARG A 84 9.61 -10.93 11.29
N ILE A 85 9.80 -9.83 10.57
CA ILE A 85 8.72 -9.04 9.95
C ILE A 85 9.10 -8.75 8.50
N VAL A 86 8.19 -9.02 7.59
CA VAL A 86 8.21 -8.51 6.22
C VAL A 86 7.17 -7.43 6.10
N LEU A 87 7.58 -6.20 5.77
CA LEU A 87 6.70 -5.03 5.72
C LEU A 87 6.45 -4.61 4.27
N LEU A 88 5.21 -4.61 3.86
CA LEU A 88 4.74 -4.03 2.61
C LEU A 88 4.00 -2.71 2.89
N SER A 89 4.14 -1.72 2.04
CA SER A 89 3.43 -0.44 2.18
C SER A 89 2.98 0.10 0.84
N SER A 90 1.69 0.34 0.70
CA SER A 90 1.09 1.10 -0.39
C SER A 90 -0.32 1.53 -0.02
N GLU A 91 -0.68 2.77 -0.29
CA GLU A 91 -2.08 3.24 -0.18
C GLU A 91 -2.98 2.61 -1.25
N ASP A 92 -2.43 2.22 -2.39
CA ASP A 92 -3.19 1.55 -3.45
C ASP A 92 -3.71 0.15 -3.04
N PHE A 93 -3.24 -0.44 -1.93
CA PHE A 93 -3.82 -1.67 -1.38
C PHE A 93 -5.29 -1.49 -0.99
N GLU A 94 -5.72 -0.29 -0.57
CA GLU A 94 -7.12 0.03 -0.33
C GLU A 94 -8.00 -0.31 -1.55
N ASN A 95 -7.56 0.10 -2.74
CA ASN A 95 -8.29 -0.16 -3.98
C ASN A 95 -8.37 -1.64 -4.32
N SER A 96 -7.35 -2.41 -3.96
CA SER A 96 -7.26 -3.84 -4.25
C SER A 96 -8.23 -4.69 -3.41
N LEU A 97 -8.73 -4.17 -2.29
CA LEU A 97 -9.73 -4.85 -1.46
C LEU A 97 -11.05 -5.11 -2.19
N LEU A 98 -11.29 -4.42 -3.30
CA LEU A 98 -12.43 -4.67 -4.20
C LEU A 98 -12.25 -5.95 -5.04
N HIS A 99 -11.10 -6.64 -4.94
CA HIS A 99 -10.77 -7.86 -5.66
C HIS A 99 -10.42 -9.04 -4.72
N PRO A 100 -11.37 -9.50 -3.86
CA PRO A 100 -11.12 -10.50 -2.82
C PRO A 100 -10.46 -11.80 -3.30
N PRO A 101 -10.80 -12.38 -4.49
CA PRO A 101 -10.22 -13.65 -4.92
C PRO A 101 -8.70 -13.64 -5.04
N ARG A 102 -8.10 -12.53 -5.46
CA ARG A 102 -6.64 -12.41 -5.54
C ARG A 102 -5.99 -12.33 -4.16
N TRP A 103 -6.62 -11.60 -3.25
CA TRP A 103 -6.19 -11.56 -1.85
C TRP A 103 -6.21 -12.95 -1.22
N THR A 104 -7.27 -13.74 -1.46
CA THR A 104 -7.35 -15.12 -0.94
C THR A 104 -6.13 -15.95 -1.37
N GLY A 105 -5.72 -15.87 -2.63
CA GLY A 105 -4.53 -16.58 -3.13
C GLY A 105 -3.24 -16.12 -2.46
N VAL A 106 -3.05 -14.82 -2.30
CA VAL A 106 -1.87 -14.23 -1.63
C VAL A 106 -1.81 -14.65 -0.16
N LEU A 107 -2.93 -14.57 0.56
CA LEU A 107 -3.01 -14.94 1.97
C LEU A 107 -2.75 -16.44 2.19
N ALA A 108 -3.32 -17.29 1.33
CA ALA A 108 -3.09 -18.74 1.40
C ALA A 108 -1.61 -19.08 1.17
N ARG A 109 -0.95 -18.41 0.22
CA ARG A 109 0.47 -18.61 -0.06
C ARG A 109 1.36 -18.12 1.08
N ALA A 110 1.08 -16.95 1.64
CA ALA A 110 1.79 -16.44 2.80
C ALA A 110 1.70 -17.41 4.00
N ALA A 111 0.49 -17.92 4.27
CA ALA A 111 0.27 -18.91 5.31
C ALA A 111 1.03 -20.23 5.03
N GLY A 112 1.07 -20.69 3.77
CA GLY A 112 1.85 -21.87 3.35
C GLY A 112 3.36 -21.71 3.54
N LEU A 113 3.87 -20.49 3.54
CA LEU A 113 5.26 -20.14 3.86
C LEU A 113 5.50 -19.88 5.36
N GLY A 114 4.48 -20.05 6.19
CA GLY A 114 4.56 -19.89 7.64
C GLY A 114 4.37 -18.47 8.15
N PHE A 115 3.96 -17.51 7.32
CA PHE A 115 3.71 -16.14 7.75
C PHE A 115 2.34 -16.00 8.40
N THR A 116 2.31 -15.22 9.49
CA THR A 116 1.07 -14.61 9.99
C THR A 116 0.86 -13.28 9.25
N VAL A 117 -0.31 -13.10 8.63
CA VAL A 117 -0.58 -11.84 7.89
C VAL A 117 -1.34 -10.87 8.78
N ARG A 118 -0.86 -9.63 8.82
CA ARG A 118 -1.52 -8.51 9.48
C ARG A 118 -1.68 -7.32 8.55
N PHE A 119 -2.80 -6.63 8.70
CA PHE A 119 -3.05 -5.36 8.03
C PHE A 119 -2.90 -4.20 9.02
N LEU A 120 -2.17 -3.17 8.60
CA LEU A 120 -2.03 -1.91 9.31
C LEU A 120 -2.70 -0.83 8.48
N VAL A 121 -3.72 -0.19 9.03
CA VAL A 121 -4.46 0.86 8.34
C VAL A 121 -4.30 2.18 9.08
N TYR A 122 -3.76 3.19 8.40
CA TYR A 122 -3.74 4.55 8.90
C TYR A 122 -5.02 5.27 8.49
N THR A 123 -5.70 5.82 9.47
CA THR A 123 -6.89 6.64 9.26
C THR A 123 -6.62 8.08 9.63
N ARG A 124 -7.41 9.00 9.12
CA ARG A 124 -7.36 10.42 9.41
C ARG A 124 -8.75 10.90 9.80
N ASN A 125 -8.84 12.01 10.53
CA ASN A 125 -10.11 12.68 10.74
C ASN A 125 -10.80 12.96 9.40
N VAL A 126 -12.09 12.69 9.30
CA VAL A 126 -12.84 12.76 8.03
C VAL A 126 -12.79 14.18 7.43
N ALA A 127 -12.90 15.22 8.25
CA ALA A 127 -12.85 16.61 7.77
C ALA A 127 -11.48 16.94 7.17
N ASP A 128 -10.39 16.61 7.90
CA ASP A 128 -9.01 16.82 7.42
C ASP A 128 -8.71 16.00 6.16
N HIS A 129 -9.27 14.78 6.08
CA HIS A 129 -9.11 13.92 4.91
C HIS A 129 -9.81 14.54 3.69
N LEU A 130 -11.04 14.99 3.85
CA LEU A 130 -11.83 15.65 2.80
C LEU A 130 -11.14 16.92 2.30
N GLU A 131 -10.63 17.77 3.19
CA GLU A 131 -9.86 18.96 2.84
C GLU A 131 -8.62 18.59 2.00
N SER A 132 -7.86 17.59 2.45
CA SER A 132 -6.65 17.12 1.75
C SER A 132 -6.95 16.58 0.35
N VAL A 133 -8.05 15.84 0.19
CA VAL A 133 -8.53 15.34 -1.11
C VAL A 133 -8.96 16.51 -2.00
N TYR A 134 -9.69 17.47 -1.45
CA TYR A 134 -10.13 18.66 -2.18
C TYR A 134 -8.96 19.49 -2.72
N VAL A 135 -7.96 19.77 -1.87
CA VAL A 135 -6.74 20.47 -2.28
C VAL A 135 -6.02 19.74 -3.44
N GLN A 136 -5.98 18.42 -3.39
CA GLN A 136 -5.40 17.62 -4.48
C GLN A 136 -6.21 17.77 -5.78
N LYS A 137 -7.52 17.70 -5.70
CA LYS A 137 -8.42 17.90 -6.85
C LYS A 137 -8.23 19.27 -7.47
N LEU A 138 -8.13 20.33 -6.66
CA LEU A 138 -7.83 21.69 -7.15
C LEU A 138 -6.52 21.75 -7.94
N ARG A 139 -5.46 21.09 -7.43
CA ARG A 139 -4.16 21.02 -8.12
C ARG A 139 -4.25 20.26 -9.45
N SER A 140 -5.25 19.41 -9.63
CA SER A 140 -5.52 18.69 -10.87
C SER A 140 -6.46 19.45 -11.82
N GLY A 141 -6.81 20.70 -11.51
CA GLY A 141 -7.68 21.54 -12.33
C GLY A 141 -9.18 21.40 -12.04
N PHE A 142 -9.55 20.77 -10.92
CA PHE A 142 -10.93 20.69 -10.46
C PHE A 142 -11.38 22.04 -9.91
N CYS A 143 -12.59 22.52 -10.25
CA CYS A 143 -13.05 23.88 -9.97
C CYS A 143 -14.33 23.99 -9.14
N ASP A 144 -14.90 22.87 -8.66
CA ASP A 144 -16.12 22.94 -7.85
C ASP A 144 -15.83 23.50 -6.45
N GLU A 145 -16.83 24.11 -5.83
CA GLU A 145 -16.71 24.63 -4.47
C GLU A 145 -16.58 23.51 -3.44
N TYR A 146 -15.79 23.74 -2.38
CA TYR A 146 -15.59 22.78 -1.28
C TYR A 146 -16.91 22.31 -0.66
N SER A 147 -17.87 23.22 -0.50
CA SER A 147 -19.20 22.93 0.05
C SER A 147 -19.98 21.91 -0.77
N GLN A 148 -19.85 21.93 -2.10
CA GLN A 148 -20.49 20.98 -3.00
C GLN A 148 -19.83 19.61 -2.89
N VAL A 149 -18.48 19.57 -2.87
CA VAL A 149 -17.73 18.31 -2.70
C VAL A 149 -18.04 17.67 -1.35
N ALA A 150 -18.03 18.44 -0.26
CA ALA A 150 -18.35 17.98 1.07
C ALA A 150 -19.77 17.40 1.15
N ARG A 151 -20.74 18.05 0.55
CA ARG A 151 -22.14 17.58 0.48
C ARG A 151 -22.22 16.24 -0.27
N THR A 152 -21.60 16.15 -1.46
CA THR A 152 -21.58 14.92 -2.25
C THR A 152 -21.01 13.76 -1.46
N VAL A 153 -19.91 13.99 -0.74
CA VAL A 153 -19.28 12.96 0.10
C VAL A 153 -20.20 12.50 1.23
N VAL A 154 -20.87 13.42 1.90
CA VAL A 154 -21.81 13.09 2.98
C VAL A 154 -23.02 12.29 2.45
N GLU A 155 -23.55 12.67 1.30
CA GLU A 155 -24.72 12.04 0.70
C GLU A 155 -24.42 10.67 0.08
N THR A 156 -23.24 10.50 -0.53
CA THR A 156 -22.91 9.29 -1.29
C THR A 156 -21.97 8.34 -0.55
N GLY A 157 -21.33 8.80 0.53
CA GLY A 157 -20.23 8.08 1.20
C GLY A 157 -18.98 7.91 0.32
N ASN A 158 -18.90 8.62 -0.81
CA ASN A 158 -17.83 8.47 -1.78
C ASN A 158 -16.88 9.68 -1.75
N LEU A 159 -15.64 9.45 -1.35
CA LEU A 159 -14.54 10.42 -1.31
C LEU A 159 -13.77 10.54 -2.63
N ARG A 160 -14.18 9.81 -3.68
CA ARG A 160 -13.48 9.73 -4.98
C ARG A 160 -14.01 10.69 -6.02
#